data_0409e18d85ae2e9b842821b8a642f82d
#
_entry.id   0409e18d85ae2e9b842821b8a642f82d
#
_cell.length_a   1.000
_cell.length_b   1.000
_cell.length_c   1.000
_cell.angle_alpha   90.00
_cell.angle_beta   90.00
_cell.angle_gamma   90.00
#
_symmetry.space_group_name_H-M   'P 1'
#
loop_
_entity.id
_entity.type
_entity.pdbx_description
1 polymer ?
#
loop_
_entity_poly.entity_id
_entity_poly.type
_entity_poly.pdbx_seq_one_letter_code
_entity_poly.pdbx_strand_id
1 'polypeptide(L)'
;WLVTIPITLFFAYIQPVIIEPLFNDFSSIENKELEQKILALAEEADIPANRVYEVKMADQTNAMNAYVSGIGKNTQIVLWDTTLANLSEEEILFVMAHEMGHYAHKDIYKDLTIDFVISFFVYWFIAKLMKNIIQKNGQVLNIKRIEAIHSLPLYLLISSILFFAISPLSTAISRHQEIKADNYAIELVEEEGAGISTFQALAKSNLNEANPPLIVKWFRY
;
A
#
# COMPACT_ATOMS: atom_id res chain seq x y z
N TRP A 1 -1.01 10.98 -19.91
CA TRP A 1 -1.83 10.07 -19.09
C TRP A 1 -1.90 8.67 -19.69
N LEU A 2 -2.29 8.48 -20.97
CA LEU A 2 -2.37 7.13 -21.58
C LEU A 2 -1.05 6.34 -21.49
N VAL A 3 0.08 7.01 -21.50
CA VAL A 3 1.41 6.38 -21.39
C VAL A 3 1.71 5.93 -19.95
N THR A 4 1.13 6.58 -18.95
CA THR A 4 1.37 6.18 -17.54
C THR A 4 0.74 4.83 -17.22
N ILE A 5 -0.40 4.47 -17.84
CA ILE A 5 -1.10 3.20 -17.59
C ILE A 5 -0.19 1.98 -17.80
N PRO A 6 0.37 1.75 -19.01
CA PRO A 6 1.23 0.57 -19.23
C PRO A 6 2.50 0.62 -18.38
N ILE A 7 3.03 1.79 -18.05
CA ILE A 7 4.20 1.95 -17.19
C ILE A 7 3.86 1.52 -15.76
N THR A 8 2.75 2.00 -15.19
CA THR A 8 2.30 1.62 -13.85
C THR A 8 2.03 0.12 -13.75
N LEU A 9 1.32 -0.46 -14.72
CA LEU A 9 1.05 -1.90 -14.74
C LEU A 9 2.34 -2.73 -14.87
N PHE A 10 3.30 -2.26 -15.66
CA PHE A 10 4.60 -2.90 -15.81
C PHE A 10 5.38 -2.91 -14.47
N PHE A 11 5.43 -1.78 -13.78
CA PHE A 11 6.10 -1.71 -12.47
C PHE A 11 5.36 -2.51 -11.40
N ALA A 12 4.03 -2.47 -11.37
CA ALA A 12 3.23 -3.27 -10.44
C ALA A 12 3.46 -4.79 -10.62
N TYR A 13 3.73 -5.23 -11.85
CA TYR A 13 4.06 -6.62 -12.13
C TYR A 13 5.52 -6.98 -11.81
N ILE A 14 6.48 -6.11 -12.17
CA ILE A 14 7.91 -6.38 -12.03
C ILE A 14 8.39 -6.23 -10.59
N GLN A 15 7.77 -5.35 -9.80
CA GLN A 15 8.20 -5.07 -8.44
C GLN A 15 8.32 -6.34 -7.58
N PRO A 16 7.27 -7.17 -7.38
CA PRO A 16 7.37 -8.35 -6.53
C PRO A 16 8.21 -9.49 -7.14
N VAL A 17 8.33 -9.54 -8.47
CA VAL A 17 8.98 -10.68 -9.15
C VAL A 17 10.47 -10.47 -9.39
N ILE A 18 10.88 -9.24 -9.63
CA ILE A 18 12.26 -8.91 -10.01
C ILE A 18 12.88 -7.90 -9.05
N ILE A 19 12.19 -6.80 -8.75
CA ILE A 19 12.80 -5.71 -7.99
C ILE A 19 13.01 -6.13 -6.53
N GLU A 20 11.99 -6.62 -5.87
CA GLU A 20 12.10 -7.05 -4.47
C GLU A 20 13.17 -8.12 -4.24
N PRO A 21 13.27 -9.20 -5.04
CA PRO A 21 14.32 -10.19 -4.88
C PRO A 21 15.75 -9.71 -5.19
N LEU A 22 15.92 -8.58 -5.89
CA LEU A 22 17.23 -7.98 -6.11
C LEU A 22 17.74 -7.19 -4.90
N PHE A 23 16.85 -6.70 -4.05
CA PHE A 23 17.19 -5.85 -2.91
C PHE A 23 17.00 -6.53 -1.56
N ASN A 24 16.30 -7.66 -1.52
CA ASN A 24 15.97 -8.37 -0.30
C ASN A 24 16.29 -9.86 -0.43
N ASP A 25 16.80 -10.44 0.65
CA ASP A 25 17.06 -11.88 0.76
C ASP A 25 15.78 -12.61 1.17
N PHE A 26 15.21 -13.34 0.22
CA PHE A 26 14.05 -14.20 0.44
C PHE A 26 14.50 -15.60 0.84
N SER A 27 13.98 -16.12 1.93
CA SER A 27 14.19 -17.52 2.36
C SER A 27 12.83 -18.16 2.70
N SER A 28 12.79 -19.50 2.69
CA SER A 28 11.62 -20.19 3.22
C SER A 28 11.57 -20.01 4.73
N ILE A 29 10.40 -19.78 5.29
CA ILE A 29 10.22 -19.68 6.74
C ILE A 29 10.72 -20.95 7.44
N GLU A 30 11.46 -20.79 8.54
CA GLU A 30 12.04 -21.92 9.27
C GLU A 30 10.98 -22.71 10.06
N ASN A 31 10.03 -22.01 10.68
CA ASN A 31 8.93 -22.62 11.43
C ASN A 31 7.90 -23.26 10.48
N LYS A 32 8.03 -24.57 10.28
CA LYS A 32 7.16 -25.32 9.36
C LYS A 32 5.75 -25.53 9.89
N GLU A 33 5.54 -25.46 11.20
CA GLU A 33 4.20 -25.52 11.80
C GLU A 33 3.43 -24.24 11.49
N LEU A 34 4.06 -23.08 11.71
CA LEU A 34 3.47 -21.78 11.36
C LEU A 34 3.22 -21.67 9.85
N GLU A 35 4.16 -22.14 9.00
CA GLU A 35 3.96 -22.18 7.54
C GLU A 35 2.68 -22.95 7.16
N GLN A 36 2.47 -24.13 7.76
CA GLN A 36 1.28 -24.93 7.49
C GLN A 36 -0.02 -24.24 7.94
N LYS A 37 -0.01 -23.56 9.09
CA LYS A 37 -1.17 -22.81 9.58
C LYS A 37 -1.50 -21.63 8.65
N ILE A 38 -0.49 -20.89 8.20
CA ILE A 38 -0.68 -19.78 7.25
C ILE A 38 -1.21 -20.29 5.90
N LEU A 39 -0.67 -21.42 5.40
CA LEU A 39 -1.15 -22.00 4.15
C LEU A 39 -2.57 -22.56 4.26
N ALA A 40 -2.95 -23.08 5.43
CA ALA A 40 -4.32 -23.50 5.69
C ALA A 40 -5.30 -22.30 5.65
N LEU A 41 -4.92 -21.17 6.28
CA LEU A 41 -5.71 -19.92 6.15
C LEU A 41 -5.80 -19.44 4.71
N ALA A 42 -4.71 -19.55 3.95
CA ALA A 42 -4.70 -19.15 2.54
C ALA A 42 -5.61 -20.03 1.69
N GLU A 43 -5.67 -21.33 1.96
CA GLU A 43 -6.59 -22.27 1.30
C GLU A 43 -8.05 -21.92 1.63
N GLU A 44 -8.36 -21.62 2.90
CA GLU A 44 -9.70 -21.18 3.33
C GLU A 44 -10.12 -19.86 2.68
N ALA A 45 -9.17 -18.96 2.49
CA ALA A 45 -9.35 -17.66 1.82
C ALA A 45 -9.38 -17.76 0.27
N ASP A 46 -9.31 -18.98 -0.32
CA ASP A 46 -9.20 -19.23 -1.77
C ASP A 46 -8.02 -18.51 -2.43
N ILE A 47 -6.89 -18.40 -1.69
CA ILE A 47 -5.66 -17.77 -2.16
C ILE A 47 -4.71 -18.87 -2.66
N PRO A 48 -4.28 -18.84 -3.93
CA PRO A 48 -3.47 -19.90 -4.53
C PRO A 48 -1.98 -19.77 -4.14
N ALA A 49 -1.69 -19.58 -2.84
CA ALA A 49 -0.32 -19.56 -2.33
C ALA A 49 0.10 -20.98 -1.93
N ASN A 50 1.34 -21.34 -2.23
CA ASN A 50 1.91 -22.65 -1.92
C ASN A 50 3.18 -22.58 -1.07
N ARG A 51 3.65 -21.41 -0.74
CA ARG A 51 4.85 -21.16 0.08
C ARG A 51 4.70 -19.86 0.86
N VAL A 52 5.35 -19.85 2.02
CA VAL A 52 5.54 -18.66 2.84
C VAL A 52 7.01 -18.32 2.85
N TYR A 53 7.32 -17.07 2.55
CA TYR A 53 8.68 -16.54 2.52
C TYR A 53 8.94 -15.64 3.72
N GLU A 54 10.17 -15.70 4.20
CA GLU A 54 10.74 -14.76 5.15
C GLU A 54 11.68 -13.80 4.42
N VAL A 55 11.63 -12.52 4.77
CA VAL A 55 12.54 -11.49 4.28
C VAL A 55 13.29 -10.87 5.45
N LYS A 56 14.61 -10.79 5.33
CA LYS A 56 15.49 -10.19 6.34
C LYS A 56 15.43 -8.67 6.26
N MET A 57 14.78 -8.05 7.23
CA MET A 57 14.61 -6.60 7.34
C MET A 57 15.16 -6.02 8.64
N ALA A 58 15.51 -6.86 9.63
CA ALA A 58 15.97 -6.40 10.95
C ALA A 58 17.22 -5.50 10.90
N ASP A 59 18.07 -5.66 9.89
CA ASP A 59 19.25 -4.80 9.69
C ASP A 59 18.89 -3.41 9.12
N GLN A 60 17.68 -3.25 8.58
CA GLN A 60 17.25 -2.03 7.90
C GLN A 60 16.19 -1.26 8.71
N THR A 61 15.33 -1.96 9.43
CA THR A 61 14.20 -1.37 10.16
C THR A 61 13.76 -2.22 11.33
N ASN A 62 13.14 -1.56 12.34
CA ASN A 62 12.41 -2.23 13.41
C ASN A 62 10.91 -2.37 13.12
N ALA A 63 10.43 -1.85 11.99
CA ALA A 63 9.04 -1.99 11.62
C ALA A 63 8.69 -3.45 11.35
N MET A 64 7.48 -3.84 11.73
CA MET A 64 6.90 -5.16 11.42
C MET A 64 6.04 -5.03 10.16
N ASN A 65 6.16 -6.00 9.27
CA ASN A 65 5.34 -6.06 8.07
C ASN A 65 5.13 -7.49 7.58
N ALA A 66 4.01 -7.70 6.93
CA ALA A 66 3.70 -8.91 6.16
C ALA A 66 2.84 -8.51 4.96
N TYR A 67 2.80 -9.32 3.93
CA TYR A 67 1.96 -9.02 2.76
C TYR A 67 1.71 -10.26 1.90
N VAL A 68 0.62 -10.22 1.15
CA VAL A 68 0.32 -11.15 0.06
C VAL A 68 0.55 -10.43 -1.25
N SER A 69 1.47 -10.91 -2.08
CA SER A 69 1.83 -10.32 -3.36
C SER A 69 1.72 -11.31 -4.51
N GLY A 70 1.75 -10.78 -5.73
CA GLY A 70 1.65 -11.58 -6.94
C GLY A 70 0.21 -11.76 -7.43
N ILE A 71 0.07 -12.44 -8.56
CA ILE A 71 -1.22 -12.63 -9.25
C ILE A 71 -1.36 -14.10 -9.66
N GLY A 72 -2.48 -14.71 -9.31
CA GLY A 72 -2.82 -16.08 -9.68
C GLY A 72 -1.79 -17.08 -9.14
N LYS A 73 -1.20 -17.91 -9.99
CA LYS A 73 -0.24 -18.95 -9.58
C LYS A 73 1.09 -18.43 -9.02
N ASN A 74 1.37 -17.14 -9.19
CA ASN A 74 2.57 -16.48 -8.66
C ASN A 74 2.29 -15.76 -7.35
N THR A 75 1.16 -16.04 -6.69
CA THR A 75 0.84 -15.46 -5.38
C THR A 75 1.82 -15.98 -4.33
N GLN A 76 2.39 -15.06 -3.57
CA GLN A 76 3.38 -15.30 -2.52
C GLN A 76 2.93 -14.65 -1.23
N ILE A 77 3.15 -15.34 -0.13
CA ILE A 77 2.96 -14.83 1.23
C ILE A 77 4.35 -14.52 1.78
N VAL A 78 4.52 -13.31 2.26
CA VAL A 78 5.82 -12.82 2.74
C VAL A 78 5.67 -12.23 4.13
N LEU A 79 6.55 -12.65 5.05
CA LEU A 79 6.68 -12.07 6.39
C LEU A 79 8.09 -11.50 6.56
N TRP A 80 8.19 -10.39 7.26
CA TRP A 80 9.49 -9.89 7.68
C TRP A 80 9.98 -10.64 8.92
N ASP A 81 11.28 -10.83 9.03
CA ASP A 81 11.92 -11.42 10.21
C ASP A 81 11.61 -10.64 11.49
N THR A 82 11.47 -9.33 11.40
CA THR A 82 11.01 -8.47 12.50
C THR A 82 9.59 -8.81 12.96
N THR A 83 8.69 -9.21 12.08
CA THR A 83 7.34 -9.66 12.41
C THR A 83 7.37 -10.99 13.14
N LEU A 84 8.14 -11.95 12.61
CA LEU A 84 8.34 -13.27 13.22
C LEU A 84 8.98 -13.21 14.61
N ALA A 85 9.85 -12.23 14.83
CA ALA A 85 10.56 -12.07 16.11
C ALA A 85 9.74 -11.38 17.21
N ASN A 86 8.75 -10.56 16.86
CA ASN A 86 8.07 -9.66 17.79
C ASN A 86 6.59 -9.98 18.02
N LEU A 87 5.97 -10.81 17.20
CA LEU A 87 4.57 -11.21 17.33
C LEU A 87 4.45 -12.67 17.76
N SER A 88 3.41 -12.98 18.54
CA SER A 88 3.00 -14.35 18.81
C SER A 88 2.44 -15.03 17.57
N GLU A 89 2.29 -16.34 17.60
CA GLU A 89 1.75 -17.09 16.47
C GLU A 89 0.32 -16.65 16.13
N GLU A 90 -0.53 -16.44 17.13
CA GLU A 90 -1.91 -15.99 16.97
C GLU A 90 -1.95 -14.58 16.34
N GLU A 91 -1.05 -13.68 16.74
CA GLU A 91 -0.92 -12.35 16.19
C GLU A 91 -0.46 -12.38 14.72
N ILE A 92 0.49 -13.27 14.39
CA ILE A 92 0.95 -13.48 13.01
C ILE A 92 -0.20 -14.01 12.14
N LEU A 93 -0.97 -14.97 12.62
CA LEU A 93 -2.12 -15.51 11.89
C LEU A 93 -3.18 -14.44 11.66
N PHE A 94 -3.43 -13.58 12.64
CA PHE A 94 -4.34 -12.43 12.47
C PHE A 94 -3.84 -11.44 11.42
N VAL A 95 -2.55 -11.06 11.45
CA VAL A 95 -1.95 -10.20 10.41
C VAL A 95 -2.10 -10.84 9.03
N MET A 96 -1.81 -12.13 8.93
CA MET A 96 -1.93 -12.81 7.65
C MET A 96 -3.37 -12.88 7.15
N ALA A 97 -4.34 -13.12 8.04
CA ALA A 97 -5.76 -13.10 7.69
C ALA A 97 -6.21 -11.70 7.20
N HIS A 98 -5.70 -10.62 7.81
CA HIS A 98 -5.93 -9.25 7.37
C HIS A 98 -5.38 -9.01 5.93
N GLU A 99 -4.14 -9.41 5.67
CA GLU A 99 -3.53 -9.31 4.32
C GLU A 99 -4.30 -10.15 3.28
N MET A 100 -4.77 -11.32 3.68
CA MET A 100 -5.64 -12.16 2.85
C MET A 100 -6.98 -11.48 2.57
N GLY A 101 -7.49 -10.66 3.49
CA GLY A 101 -8.67 -9.82 3.30
C GLY A 101 -8.50 -8.83 2.13
N HIS A 102 -7.38 -8.13 2.05
CA HIS A 102 -7.06 -7.25 0.91
C HIS A 102 -7.02 -8.00 -0.42
N TYR A 103 -6.42 -9.19 -0.41
CA TYR A 103 -6.38 -10.04 -1.61
C TYR A 103 -7.77 -10.50 -2.02
N ALA A 104 -8.57 -11.04 -1.09
CA ALA A 104 -9.94 -11.53 -1.33
C ALA A 104 -10.86 -10.41 -1.84
N HIS A 105 -10.71 -9.20 -1.29
CA HIS A 105 -11.45 -8.01 -1.73
C HIS A 105 -10.92 -7.41 -3.03
N LYS A 106 -9.80 -7.90 -3.57
CA LYS A 106 -9.16 -7.39 -4.79
C LYS A 106 -8.82 -5.91 -4.71
N ASP A 107 -8.32 -5.46 -3.59
CA ASP A 107 -8.10 -4.04 -3.33
C ASP A 107 -7.06 -3.45 -4.26
N ILE A 108 -5.99 -4.17 -4.62
CA ILE A 108 -5.00 -3.73 -5.60
C ILE A 108 -5.64 -3.35 -6.95
N TYR A 109 -6.65 -4.10 -7.42
CA TYR A 109 -7.33 -3.79 -8.69
C TYR A 109 -8.23 -2.57 -8.57
N LYS A 110 -8.88 -2.40 -7.40
CA LYS A 110 -9.71 -1.22 -7.12
C LYS A 110 -8.83 0.01 -7.05
N ASP A 111 -7.70 -0.06 -6.35
CA ASP A 111 -6.76 1.06 -6.20
C ASP A 111 -6.17 1.48 -7.54
N LEU A 112 -5.70 0.54 -8.35
CA LEU A 112 -5.22 0.83 -9.71
C LEU A 112 -6.32 1.49 -10.56
N THR A 113 -7.55 1.02 -10.46
CA THR A 113 -8.68 1.59 -11.23
C THR A 113 -8.99 3.02 -10.75
N ILE A 114 -9.06 3.22 -9.44
CA ILE A 114 -9.31 4.53 -8.82
C ILE A 114 -8.19 5.51 -9.20
N ASP A 115 -6.94 5.07 -9.09
CA ASP A 115 -5.76 5.88 -9.43
C ASP A 115 -5.76 6.29 -10.91
N PHE A 116 -6.12 5.39 -11.82
CA PHE A 116 -6.23 5.73 -13.24
C PHE A 116 -7.33 6.75 -13.51
N VAL A 117 -8.48 6.62 -12.85
CA VAL A 117 -9.57 7.59 -13.01
C VAL A 117 -9.21 8.93 -12.39
N ILE A 118 -8.71 8.94 -11.16
CA ILE A 118 -8.33 10.18 -10.47
C ILE A 118 -7.19 10.87 -11.22
N SER A 119 -6.14 10.16 -11.61
CA SER A 119 -4.99 10.73 -12.32
C SER A 119 -5.39 11.37 -13.64
N PHE A 120 -6.36 10.82 -14.38
CA PHE A 120 -6.88 11.45 -15.59
C PHE A 120 -7.42 12.85 -15.30
N PHE A 121 -8.30 12.98 -14.30
CA PHE A 121 -8.88 14.27 -13.94
C PHE A 121 -7.85 15.23 -13.36
N VAL A 122 -6.91 14.74 -12.56
CA VAL A 122 -5.81 15.53 -12.00
C VAL A 122 -4.94 16.11 -13.12
N TYR A 123 -4.46 15.28 -14.04
CA TYR A 123 -3.62 15.77 -15.16
C TYR A 123 -4.38 16.72 -16.08
N TRP A 124 -5.64 16.44 -16.37
CA TRP A 124 -6.50 17.34 -17.16
C TRP A 124 -6.65 18.69 -16.46
N PHE A 125 -6.89 18.70 -15.17
CA PHE A 125 -7.06 19.92 -14.38
C PHE A 125 -5.77 20.72 -14.29
N ILE A 126 -4.64 20.06 -14.02
CA ILE A 126 -3.30 20.68 -14.00
C ILE A 126 -3.02 21.36 -15.35
N ALA A 127 -3.20 20.64 -16.46
CA ALA A 127 -2.96 21.18 -17.80
C ALA A 127 -3.82 22.41 -18.08
N LYS A 128 -5.11 22.37 -17.71
CA LYS A 128 -6.05 23.47 -17.88
C LYS A 128 -5.63 24.69 -17.02
N LEU A 129 -5.27 24.46 -15.77
CA LEU A 129 -4.87 25.51 -14.84
C LEU A 129 -3.54 26.16 -15.27
N MET A 130 -2.56 25.35 -15.62
CA MET A 130 -1.27 25.84 -16.14
C MET A 130 -1.45 26.70 -17.40
N LYS A 131 -2.27 26.21 -18.35
CA LYS A 131 -2.57 26.96 -19.57
C LYS A 131 -3.16 28.34 -19.24
N ASN A 132 -4.12 28.40 -18.33
CA ASN A 132 -4.77 29.64 -17.92
C ASN A 132 -3.78 30.61 -17.21
N ILE A 133 -2.97 30.08 -16.30
CA ILE A 133 -1.95 30.89 -15.58
C ILE A 133 -0.92 31.45 -16.56
N ILE A 134 -0.40 30.62 -17.46
CA ILE A 134 0.62 31.03 -18.45
C ILE A 134 0.05 32.07 -19.44
N GLN A 135 -1.20 31.90 -19.88
CA GLN A 135 -1.84 32.89 -20.76
C GLN A 135 -2.00 34.25 -20.08
N LYS A 136 -2.32 34.28 -18.79
CA LYS A 136 -2.53 35.56 -18.07
C LYS A 136 -1.25 36.17 -17.53
N ASN A 137 -0.30 35.35 -17.08
CA ASN A 137 0.87 35.81 -16.30
C ASN A 137 2.20 35.32 -16.89
N GLY A 138 2.21 34.75 -18.10
CA GLY A 138 3.39 34.12 -18.68
C GLY A 138 4.56 35.05 -18.86
N GLN A 139 4.32 36.34 -19.11
CA GLN A 139 5.38 37.37 -19.20
C GLN A 139 6.04 37.61 -17.85
N VAL A 140 5.25 37.73 -16.77
CA VAL A 140 5.75 37.97 -15.41
C VAL A 140 6.51 36.74 -14.90
N LEU A 141 6.01 35.54 -15.20
CA LEU A 141 6.61 34.24 -14.80
C LEU A 141 7.78 33.84 -15.72
N ASN A 142 8.01 34.57 -16.82
CA ASN A 142 8.96 34.21 -17.87
C ASN A 142 8.70 32.78 -18.46
N ILE A 143 7.42 32.39 -18.55
CA ILE A 143 6.98 31.10 -19.09
C ILE A 143 6.20 31.34 -20.36
N LYS A 144 6.70 30.87 -21.50
CA LYS A 144 6.05 31.07 -22.81
C LYS A 144 5.14 29.92 -23.22
N ARG A 145 5.45 28.70 -22.80
CA ARG A 145 4.73 27.46 -23.17
C ARG A 145 4.76 26.47 -22.02
N ILE A 146 3.75 25.61 -21.93
CA ILE A 146 3.64 24.57 -20.91
C ILE A 146 4.82 23.59 -21.00
N GLU A 147 5.26 23.25 -22.20
CA GLU A 147 6.32 22.26 -22.48
C GLU A 147 7.73 22.81 -22.16
N ALA A 148 7.86 24.10 -21.88
CA ALA A 148 9.15 24.67 -21.54
C ALA A 148 9.61 24.22 -20.16
N ILE A 149 10.90 23.92 -19.99
CA ILE A 149 11.48 23.49 -18.70
C ILE A 149 11.20 24.52 -17.60
N HIS A 150 11.06 25.78 -17.93
CA HIS A 150 10.73 26.88 -17.00
C HIS A 150 9.32 26.75 -16.40
N SER A 151 8.45 25.94 -16.98
CA SER A 151 7.11 25.65 -16.42
C SER A 151 7.12 24.60 -15.30
N LEU A 152 8.23 23.86 -15.14
CA LEU A 152 8.34 22.78 -14.17
C LEU A 152 8.06 23.23 -12.72
N PRO A 153 8.60 24.35 -12.21
CA PRO A 153 8.27 24.81 -10.86
C PRO A 153 6.77 25.09 -10.66
N LEU A 154 6.11 25.66 -11.67
CA LEU A 154 4.67 25.91 -11.64
C LEU A 154 3.88 24.58 -11.64
N TYR A 155 4.30 23.61 -12.46
CA TYR A 155 3.71 22.27 -12.47
C TYR A 155 3.83 21.60 -11.10
N LEU A 156 5.02 21.61 -10.50
CA LEU A 156 5.27 21.01 -9.19
C LEU A 156 4.44 21.68 -8.08
N LEU A 157 4.33 23.02 -8.09
CA LEU A 157 3.51 23.75 -7.13
C LEU A 157 2.03 23.37 -7.24
N ILE A 158 1.46 23.38 -8.45
CA ILE A 158 0.06 23.05 -8.68
C ILE A 158 -0.19 21.60 -8.29
N SER A 159 0.70 20.69 -8.69
CA SER A 159 0.58 19.25 -8.37
C SER A 159 0.61 19.04 -6.86
N SER A 160 1.53 19.69 -6.13
CA SER A 160 1.64 19.57 -4.67
C SER A 160 0.36 20.02 -3.96
N ILE A 161 -0.22 21.14 -4.39
CA ILE A 161 -1.47 21.67 -3.82
C ILE A 161 -2.63 20.70 -4.09
N LEU A 162 -2.72 20.17 -5.33
CA LEU A 162 -3.79 19.25 -5.69
C LEU A 162 -3.67 17.91 -4.98
N PHE A 163 -2.48 17.32 -4.90
CA PHE A 163 -2.27 16.07 -4.17
C PHE A 163 -2.58 16.24 -2.68
N PHE A 164 -2.16 17.36 -2.08
CA PHE A 164 -2.55 17.68 -0.71
C PHE A 164 -4.06 17.79 -0.53
N ALA A 165 -4.75 18.45 -1.46
CA ALA A 165 -6.22 18.61 -1.39
C ALA A 165 -6.98 17.28 -1.60
N ILE A 166 -6.40 16.33 -2.37
CA ILE A 166 -7.02 15.02 -2.66
C ILE A 166 -6.68 13.98 -1.59
N SER A 167 -5.60 14.17 -0.83
CA SER A 167 -5.13 13.16 0.15
C SER A 167 -6.20 12.71 1.17
N PRO A 168 -7.14 13.54 1.68
CA PRO A 168 -8.20 13.06 2.55
C PRO A 168 -9.16 12.06 1.89
N LEU A 169 -9.37 12.19 0.57
CA LEU A 169 -10.18 11.22 -0.19
C LEU A 169 -9.48 9.88 -0.29
N SER A 170 -8.19 9.89 -0.62
CA SER A 170 -7.36 8.68 -0.67
C SER A 170 -7.33 7.97 0.68
N THR A 171 -7.11 8.72 1.77
CA THR A 171 -7.14 8.20 3.14
C THR A 171 -8.50 7.62 3.53
N ALA A 172 -9.61 8.23 3.08
CA ALA A 172 -10.95 7.71 3.35
C ALA A 172 -11.21 6.38 2.63
N ILE A 173 -10.71 6.22 1.40
CA ILE A 173 -10.80 4.97 0.64
C ILE A 173 -9.97 3.88 1.34
N SER A 174 -8.71 4.17 1.68
CA SER A 174 -7.83 3.24 2.41
C SER A 174 -8.48 2.78 3.72
N ARG A 175 -8.98 3.68 4.55
CA ARG A 175 -9.69 3.30 5.79
C ARG A 175 -10.85 2.35 5.57
N HIS A 176 -11.59 2.53 4.49
CA HIS A 176 -12.69 1.62 4.19
C HIS A 176 -12.21 0.21 3.82
N GLN A 177 -11.08 0.12 3.14
CA GLN A 177 -10.42 -1.16 2.83
C GLN A 177 -9.87 -1.81 4.10
N GLU A 178 -9.17 -1.04 4.95
CA GLU A 178 -8.66 -1.52 6.25
C GLU A 178 -9.78 -2.12 7.12
N ILE A 179 -10.90 -1.40 7.30
CA ILE A 179 -12.04 -1.91 8.08
C ILE A 179 -12.57 -3.22 7.49
N LYS A 180 -12.58 -3.38 6.18
CA LYS A 180 -13.00 -4.63 5.54
C LYS A 180 -12.00 -5.76 5.75
N ALA A 181 -10.70 -5.45 5.66
CA ALA A 181 -9.65 -6.42 5.91
C ALA A 181 -9.64 -6.85 7.39
N ASP A 182 -9.84 -5.91 8.34
CA ASP A 182 -9.99 -6.21 9.76
C ASP A 182 -11.17 -7.15 10.04
N ASN A 183 -12.36 -6.82 9.49
CA ASN A 183 -13.53 -7.67 9.66
C ASN A 183 -13.33 -9.07 9.05
N TYR A 184 -12.68 -9.14 7.89
CA TYR A 184 -12.33 -10.41 7.26
C TYR A 184 -11.38 -11.24 8.13
N ALA A 185 -10.37 -10.59 8.74
CA ALA A 185 -9.45 -11.28 9.65
C ALA A 185 -10.16 -11.84 10.88
N ILE A 186 -11.07 -11.07 11.49
CA ILE A 186 -11.87 -11.50 12.65
C ILE A 186 -12.74 -12.72 12.29
N GLU A 187 -13.37 -12.70 11.10
CA GLU A 187 -14.21 -13.81 10.64
C GLU A 187 -13.38 -15.07 10.33
N LEU A 188 -12.19 -14.92 9.74
CA LEU A 188 -11.35 -16.02 9.31
C LEU A 188 -10.61 -16.71 10.48
N VAL A 189 -10.13 -15.94 11.47
CA VAL A 189 -9.32 -16.48 12.60
C VAL A 189 -10.20 -16.85 13.79
N GLU A 190 -11.46 -16.39 13.87
CA GLU A 190 -12.41 -16.58 14.97
C GLU A 190 -11.88 -16.17 16.36
N GLU A 191 -10.79 -15.38 16.44
CA GLU A 191 -10.13 -14.91 17.66
C GLU A 191 -10.06 -13.38 17.76
N GLU A 192 -11.07 -12.75 18.37
CA GLU A 192 -11.10 -11.29 18.57
C GLU A 192 -9.93 -10.77 19.43
N GLY A 193 -9.44 -11.58 20.36
CA GLY A 193 -8.36 -11.20 21.27
C GLY A 193 -7.02 -10.98 20.56
N ALA A 194 -6.70 -11.79 19.56
CA ALA A 194 -5.47 -11.69 18.76
C ALA A 194 -5.42 -10.36 18.00
N GLY A 195 -6.55 -9.89 17.46
CA GLY A 195 -6.61 -8.61 16.76
C GLY A 195 -6.25 -7.42 17.62
N ILE A 196 -6.76 -7.37 18.86
CA ILE A 196 -6.47 -6.26 19.78
C ILE A 196 -4.98 -6.23 20.15
N SER A 197 -4.39 -7.37 20.50
CA SER A 197 -2.97 -7.45 20.86
C SER A 197 -2.07 -7.13 19.67
N THR A 198 -2.42 -7.60 18.47
CA THR A 198 -1.72 -7.28 17.21
C THR A 198 -1.69 -5.77 16.95
N PHE A 199 -2.84 -5.09 17.01
CA PHE A 199 -2.87 -3.64 16.80
C PHE A 199 -2.07 -2.88 17.86
N GLN A 200 -2.06 -3.32 19.11
CA GLN A 200 -1.24 -2.73 20.16
C GLN A 200 0.26 -2.92 19.88
N ALA A 201 0.67 -4.11 19.45
CA ALA A 201 2.06 -4.41 19.11
C ALA A 201 2.54 -3.58 17.92
N LEU A 202 1.74 -3.54 16.83
CA LEU A 202 2.03 -2.75 15.63
C LEU A 202 2.08 -1.24 15.93
N ALA A 203 1.12 -0.72 16.69
CA ALA A 203 1.10 0.70 17.07
C ALA A 203 2.33 1.08 17.88
N LYS A 204 2.78 0.21 18.79
CA LYS A 204 3.99 0.42 19.60
C LYS A 204 5.26 0.37 18.75
N SER A 205 5.37 -0.59 17.85
CA SER A 205 6.53 -0.73 16.95
C SER A 205 6.65 0.44 15.96
N ASN A 206 5.53 0.86 15.40
CA ASN A 206 5.49 1.93 14.40
C ASN A 206 5.41 3.34 15.03
N LEU A 207 5.51 3.47 16.36
CA LEU A 207 5.42 4.74 17.10
C LEU A 207 4.16 5.54 16.73
N ASN A 208 3.06 4.86 16.51
CA ASN A 208 1.81 5.50 16.12
C ASN A 208 1.22 6.30 17.29
N GLU A 209 0.72 7.50 17.00
CA GLU A 209 0.05 8.33 17.99
C GLU A 209 -1.35 7.78 18.26
N ALA A 210 -1.63 7.36 19.50
CA ALA A 210 -2.88 6.71 19.88
C ALA A 210 -4.12 7.61 19.71
N ASN A 211 -3.96 8.93 19.81
CA ASN A 211 -5.06 9.88 19.66
C ASN A 211 -4.64 11.13 18.91
N PRO A 212 -4.38 11.04 17.60
CA PRO A 212 -3.96 12.19 16.82
C PRO A 212 -5.07 13.25 16.68
N PRO A 213 -4.70 14.55 16.52
CA PRO A 213 -5.65 15.61 16.26
C PRO A 213 -6.54 15.32 15.06
N LEU A 214 -7.78 15.86 15.04
CA LEU A 214 -8.75 15.59 13.96
C LEU A 214 -8.19 15.86 12.57
N ILE A 215 -7.44 16.94 12.39
CA ILE A 215 -6.85 17.26 11.10
C ILE A 215 -5.83 16.20 10.65
N VAL A 216 -5.04 15.65 11.58
CA VAL A 216 -4.09 14.58 11.31
C VAL A 216 -4.83 13.29 10.93
N LYS A 217 -5.94 12.99 11.62
CA LYS A 217 -6.80 11.85 11.24
C LYS A 217 -7.35 11.95 9.82
N TRP A 218 -7.63 13.15 9.33
CA TRP A 218 -8.15 13.35 7.97
C TRP A 218 -7.10 13.13 6.88
N PHE A 219 -5.84 13.42 7.19
CA PHE A 219 -4.76 13.41 6.20
C PHE A 219 -3.81 12.20 6.31
N ARG A 220 -3.82 11.47 7.42
CA ARG A 220 -2.87 10.36 7.65
C ARG A 220 -3.52 9.03 8.06
N TYR A 221 -4.71 9.08 8.65
CA TYR A 221 -5.37 7.89 9.21
C TYR A 221 -6.72 7.64 8.56
#